data_44c1271e12d41cb300ed91eb149a0b3a
#
_entry.id   44c1271e12d41cb300ed91eb149a0b3a
#
_cell.length_a   1.000
_cell.length_b   1.000
_cell.length_c   1.000
_cell.angle_alpha   90.00
_cell.angle_beta   90.00
_cell.angle_gamma   90.00
#
_symmetry.space_group_name_H-M   'P 1'
#
loop_
_entity.id
_entity.type
_entity.pdbx_description
1 polymer ?
#
loop_
_entity_poly.entity_id
_entity_poly.type
_entity_poly.pdbx_seq_one_letter_code
_entity_poly.pdbx_strand_id
1 'polypeptide(L)'
;LMTPVDVPLIPPYIIKALLNRYDKAPGHFIVPCYEGKKGHPLLIPAAFAPEVLECFGENGMKSVTSRHEKEMIYLETNCESIMLDMDTQEAYANLIEYYDRNKYPTEAQCRKILERMGTPEHVIRHCDAVTRTAVRIGEALNEKGCGFSIPLIRAAGLLHDALRVRKKH
;
A
#
# COMPACT_ATOMS: atom_id res chain seq x y z
N LEU A 1 -7.54 1.66 -15.75
CA LEU A 1 -7.25 2.32 -14.48
C LEU A 1 -6.94 3.78 -14.71
N MET A 2 -7.51 4.64 -13.90
CA MET A 2 -7.30 6.08 -13.92
C MET A 2 -6.94 6.56 -12.52
N THR A 3 -5.83 7.30 -12.41
CA THR A 3 -5.40 7.94 -11.17
C THR A 3 -4.93 9.35 -11.48
N PRO A 4 -5.21 10.34 -10.63
CA PRO A 4 -4.56 11.63 -10.70
C PRO A 4 -3.06 11.52 -10.49
N VAL A 5 -2.30 12.46 -11.03
CA VAL A 5 -0.83 12.46 -10.91
C VAL A 5 -0.36 12.81 -9.50
N ASP A 6 -1.22 13.50 -8.76
CA ASP A 6 -1.02 13.98 -7.38
C ASP A 6 -1.29 12.93 -6.29
N VAL A 7 -1.69 11.70 -6.65
CA VAL A 7 -1.85 10.56 -5.73
C VAL A 7 -0.78 9.49 -6.02
N PRO A 8 0.48 9.70 -5.63
CA PRO A 8 1.61 8.89 -6.09
C PRO A 8 1.84 7.59 -5.31
N LEU A 9 1.29 7.45 -4.09
CA LEU A 9 1.62 6.35 -3.18
C LEU A 9 0.61 5.19 -3.24
N ILE A 10 0.17 4.80 -4.44
CA ILE A 10 -0.74 3.67 -4.65
C ILE A 10 0.04 2.35 -4.67
N PRO A 11 -0.16 1.46 -3.68
CA PRO A 11 0.58 0.20 -3.66
C PRO A 11 0.11 -0.77 -4.77
N PRO A 12 1.01 -1.58 -5.34
CA PRO A 12 0.65 -2.55 -6.37
C PRO A 12 -0.45 -3.55 -5.97
N TYR A 13 -0.58 -3.88 -4.69
CA TYR A 13 -1.62 -4.80 -4.22
C TYR A 13 -3.03 -4.21 -4.34
N ILE A 14 -3.19 -2.89 -4.27
CA ILE A 14 -4.46 -2.22 -4.52
C ILE A 14 -4.87 -2.39 -5.98
N ILE A 15 -3.95 -2.16 -6.92
CA ILE A 15 -4.20 -2.39 -8.35
C ILE A 15 -4.65 -3.84 -8.58
N LYS A 16 -3.95 -4.80 -7.99
CA LYS A 16 -4.30 -6.22 -8.10
C LYS A 16 -5.67 -6.54 -7.49
N ALA A 17 -6.02 -5.92 -6.37
CA ALA A 17 -7.32 -6.09 -5.73
C ALA A 17 -8.47 -5.56 -6.62
N LEU A 18 -8.29 -4.39 -7.24
CA LEU A 18 -9.25 -3.82 -8.19
C LEU A 18 -9.45 -4.71 -9.41
N LEU A 19 -8.37 -5.21 -10.01
CA LEU A 19 -8.44 -6.13 -11.15
C LEU A 19 -9.17 -7.42 -10.78
N ASN A 20 -8.81 -8.05 -9.66
CA ASN A 20 -9.48 -9.25 -9.17
C ASN A 20 -10.97 -9.03 -8.86
N ARG A 21 -11.33 -7.82 -8.44
CA ARG A 21 -12.74 -7.46 -8.20
C ARG A 21 -13.49 -7.27 -9.52
N TYR A 22 -12.84 -6.63 -10.50
CA TYR A 22 -13.39 -6.43 -11.83
C TYR A 22 -13.65 -7.76 -12.55
N ASP A 23 -12.73 -8.74 -12.45
CA ASP A 23 -12.90 -10.08 -13.05
C ASP A 23 -14.16 -10.79 -12.55
N LYS A 24 -14.59 -10.47 -11.31
CA LYS A 24 -15.82 -11.02 -10.71
C LYS A 24 -17.09 -10.23 -11.04
N ALA A 25 -16.94 -9.02 -11.54
CA ALA A 25 -18.05 -8.12 -11.87
C ALA A 25 -17.67 -7.24 -13.09
N PRO A 26 -17.48 -7.86 -14.26
CA PRO A 26 -17.13 -7.13 -15.48
C PRO A 26 -18.23 -6.11 -15.82
N GLY A 27 -17.84 -5.00 -16.42
CA GLY A 27 -18.74 -3.91 -16.78
C GLY A 27 -19.07 -2.92 -15.68
N HIS A 28 -18.57 -3.11 -14.44
CA HIS A 28 -18.73 -2.17 -13.33
C HIS A 28 -17.47 -1.32 -13.11
N PHE A 29 -17.69 -0.09 -12.65
CA PHE A 29 -16.62 0.73 -12.09
C PHE A 29 -16.20 0.14 -10.74
N ILE A 30 -14.89 0.02 -10.49
CA ILE A 30 -14.41 -0.39 -9.17
C ILE A 30 -13.67 0.77 -8.53
N VAL A 31 -14.15 1.18 -7.35
CA VAL A 31 -13.66 2.34 -6.60
C VAL A 31 -13.07 1.84 -5.29
N PRO A 32 -11.76 1.98 -5.05
CA PRO A 32 -11.22 1.65 -3.74
C PRO A 32 -11.69 2.68 -2.71
N CYS A 33 -11.98 2.21 -1.49
CA CYS A 33 -12.39 3.04 -0.37
C CYS A 33 -11.48 2.80 0.84
N TYR A 34 -11.30 3.84 1.63
CA TYR A 34 -10.69 3.77 2.94
C TYR A 34 -11.59 4.49 3.94
N GLU A 35 -12.02 3.78 4.99
CA GLU A 35 -12.97 4.28 6.00
C GLU A 35 -14.22 4.92 5.36
N GLY A 36 -14.76 4.24 4.34
CA GLY A 36 -15.97 4.67 3.63
C GLY A 36 -15.77 5.85 2.67
N LYS A 37 -14.56 6.40 2.54
CA LYS A 37 -14.25 7.49 1.59
C LYS A 37 -13.65 6.91 0.32
N LYS A 38 -14.09 7.46 -0.84
CA LYS A 38 -13.61 7.05 -2.17
C LYS A 38 -12.16 7.47 -2.37
N GLY A 39 -11.32 6.58 -2.92
CA GLY A 39 -9.92 6.86 -3.23
C GLY A 39 -9.55 6.50 -4.66
N HIS A 40 -8.26 6.41 -4.92
CA HIS A 40 -7.66 6.13 -6.24
C HIS A 40 -6.85 4.83 -6.23
N PRO A 41 -6.62 4.21 -7.40
CA PRO A 41 -7.12 4.54 -8.75
C PRO A 41 -8.56 4.08 -8.96
N LEU A 42 -9.27 4.76 -9.87
CA LEU A 42 -10.57 4.31 -10.35
C LEU A 42 -10.38 3.30 -11.49
N LEU A 43 -11.01 2.12 -11.39
CA LEU A 43 -11.08 1.20 -12.52
C LEU A 43 -12.36 1.48 -13.30
N ILE A 44 -12.20 1.75 -14.59
CA ILE A 44 -13.28 2.12 -15.54
C ILE A 44 -13.37 1.02 -16.58
N PRO A 45 -14.56 0.44 -16.84
CA PRO A 45 -14.73 -0.49 -17.93
C PRO A 45 -14.45 0.18 -19.29
N ALA A 46 -13.85 -0.54 -20.23
CA ALA A 46 -13.50 -0.01 -21.54
C ALA A 46 -14.70 0.53 -22.32
N ALA A 47 -15.89 0.00 -22.08
CA ALA A 47 -17.13 0.48 -22.70
C ALA A 47 -17.42 1.96 -22.43
N PHE A 48 -16.95 2.52 -21.31
CA PHE A 48 -17.15 3.92 -20.95
C PHE A 48 -16.00 4.83 -21.41
N ALA A 49 -14.98 4.29 -22.11
CA ALA A 49 -13.84 5.08 -22.56
C ALA A 49 -14.25 6.26 -23.48
N PRO A 50 -15.18 6.15 -24.43
CA PRO A 50 -15.61 7.29 -25.24
C PRO A 50 -16.17 8.42 -24.38
N GLU A 51 -17.04 8.11 -23.42
CA GLU A 51 -17.65 9.08 -22.51
C GLU A 51 -16.60 9.77 -21.63
N VAL A 52 -15.59 9.01 -21.15
CA VAL A 52 -14.47 9.56 -20.38
C VAL A 52 -13.62 10.51 -21.21
N LEU A 53 -13.38 10.17 -22.49
CA LEU A 53 -12.60 11.02 -23.40
C LEU A 53 -13.31 12.32 -23.77
N GLU A 54 -14.64 12.35 -23.69
CA GLU A 54 -15.48 13.53 -23.96
C GLU A 54 -15.80 14.36 -22.70
N CYS A 55 -15.41 13.87 -21.50
CA CYS A 55 -15.72 14.55 -20.23
C CYS A 55 -14.77 15.73 -19.97
N PHE A 56 -14.91 16.81 -20.74
CA PHE A 56 -14.19 18.06 -20.54
C PHE A 56 -15.03 19.05 -19.71
N GLY A 57 -14.37 19.97 -19.00
CA GLY A 57 -15.00 21.08 -18.26
C GLY A 57 -14.97 20.93 -16.76
N GLU A 58 -15.71 21.81 -16.06
CA GLU A 58 -15.62 22.02 -14.60
C GLU A 58 -15.85 20.78 -13.74
N ASN A 59 -16.61 19.80 -14.23
CA ASN A 59 -16.92 18.60 -13.47
C ASN A 59 -16.10 17.35 -13.88
N GLY A 60 -15.35 17.40 -14.98
CA GLY A 60 -14.49 16.33 -15.46
C GLY A 60 -15.04 14.90 -15.20
N MET A 61 -14.24 14.04 -14.64
CA MET A 61 -14.63 12.66 -14.28
C MET A 61 -15.80 12.55 -13.30
N LYS A 62 -16.04 13.56 -12.46
CA LYS A 62 -17.16 13.56 -11.53
C LYS A 62 -18.51 13.51 -12.26
N SER A 63 -18.58 14.12 -13.45
CA SER A 63 -19.80 14.09 -14.28
C SER A 63 -20.11 12.67 -14.78
N VAL A 64 -19.07 11.90 -15.19
CA VAL A 64 -19.21 10.50 -15.63
C VAL A 64 -19.60 9.63 -14.44
N THR A 65 -18.83 9.70 -13.36
CA THR A 65 -19.08 8.84 -12.18
C THR A 65 -20.44 9.07 -11.54
N SER A 66 -20.97 10.29 -11.55
CA SER A 66 -22.31 10.58 -11.02
C SER A 66 -23.44 10.01 -11.87
N ARG A 67 -23.26 9.90 -13.20
CA ARG A 67 -24.26 9.27 -14.08
C ARG A 67 -24.30 7.74 -13.91
N HIS A 68 -23.15 7.15 -13.56
CA HIS A 68 -22.96 5.70 -13.45
C HIS A 68 -22.83 5.21 -12.01
N GLU A 69 -23.48 5.88 -11.06
CA GLU A 69 -23.38 5.50 -9.65
C GLU A 69 -23.93 4.10 -9.35
N LYS A 70 -24.91 3.66 -10.13
CA LYS A 70 -25.52 2.32 -10.01
C LYS A 70 -24.61 1.19 -10.48
N GLU A 71 -23.67 1.49 -11.37
CA GLU A 71 -22.66 0.60 -11.90
C GLU A 71 -21.38 0.61 -11.07
N MET A 72 -21.34 1.35 -9.95
CA MET A 72 -20.16 1.43 -9.09
C MET A 72 -20.15 0.31 -8.05
N ILE A 73 -18.98 -0.30 -7.90
CA ILE A 73 -18.66 -1.22 -6.82
C ILE A 73 -17.58 -0.59 -5.97
N TYR A 74 -17.88 -0.41 -4.69
CA TYR A 74 -16.96 0.12 -3.71
C TYR A 74 -16.17 -1.03 -3.08
N LEU A 75 -14.84 -0.95 -3.15
CA LEU A 75 -13.93 -1.94 -2.57
C LEU A 75 -13.26 -1.34 -1.34
N GLU A 76 -13.76 -1.68 -0.16
CA GLU A 76 -13.14 -1.23 1.08
C GLU A 76 -11.74 -1.82 1.24
N THR A 77 -10.79 -0.98 1.59
CA THR A 77 -9.37 -1.32 1.76
C THR A 77 -8.83 -0.77 3.07
N ASN A 78 -7.76 -1.36 3.58
CA ASN A 78 -7.02 -0.82 4.73
C ASN A 78 -5.82 0.02 4.28
N CYS A 79 -5.99 0.82 3.23
CA CYS A 79 -4.92 1.57 2.58
C CYS A 79 -5.24 3.06 2.53
N GLU A 80 -4.73 3.81 3.50
CA GLU A 80 -4.90 5.26 3.58
C GLU A 80 -4.32 5.99 2.36
N SER A 81 -3.19 5.49 1.80
CA SER A 81 -2.49 6.19 0.72
C SER A 81 -3.25 6.30 -0.60
N ILE A 82 -4.36 5.59 -0.76
CA ILE A 82 -5.26 5.79 -1.91
C ILE A 82 -5.96 7.15 -1.93
N MET A 83 -5.89 7.88 -0.81
CA MET A 83 -6.53 9.18 -0.61
C MET A 83 -5.55 10.32 -0.41
N LEU A 84 -4.24 10.01 -0.30
CA LEU A 84 -3.23 11.02 -0.05
C LEU A 84 -2.81 11.67 -1.36
N ASP A 85 -3.20 12.93 -1.52
CA ASP A 85 -2.77 13.81 -2.61
C ASP A 85 -1.63 14.74 -2.17
N MET A 86 -1.10 15.53 -3.10
CA MET A 86 -0.04 16.52 -2.85
C MET A 86 -0.37 17.91 -3.40
N ASP A 87 -1.63 18.31 -3.33
CA ASP A 87 -2.12 19.58 -3.89
C ASP A 87 -1.58 20.83 -3.15
N THR A 88 -1.16 20.66 -1.90
CA THR A 88 -0.59 21.76 -1.09
C THR A 88 0.76 21.35 -0.52
N GLN A 89 1.57 22.34 -0.09
CA GLN A 89 2.84 22.05 0.59
C GLN A 89 2.64 21.25 1.88
N GLU A 90 1.54 21.49 2.60
CA GLU A 90 1.20 20.73 3.80
C GLU A 90 0.82 19.28 3.45
N ALA A 91 -0.01 19.08 2.42
CA ALA A 91 -0.36 17.74 1.93
C ALA A 91 0.89 16.97 1.46
N TYR A 92 1.79 17.65 0.73
CA TYR A 92 3.07 17.06 0.33
C TYR A 92 3.94 16.66 1.53
N ALA A 93 4.05 17.51 2.56
CA ALA A 93 4.81 17.19 3.77
C ALA A 93 4.23 15.96 4.49
N ASN A 94 2.88 15.89 4.63
CA ASN A 94 2.18 14.75 5.20
C ASN A 94 2.40 13.46 4.40
N LEU A 95 2.45 13.57 3.07
CA LEU A 95 2.70 12.45 2.16
C LEU A 95 4.14 11.92 2.32
N ILE A 96 5.14 12.79 2.46
CA ILE A 96 6.52 12.39 2.76
C ILE A 96 6.61 11.69 4.12
N GLU A 97 5.98 12.25 5.16
CA GLU A 97 5.93 11.61 6.47
C GLU A 97 5.26 10.22 6.42
N TYR A 98 4.14 10.12 5.69
CA TYR A 98 3.48 8.84 5.46
C TYR A 98 4.40 7.84 4.76
N TYR A 99 5.08 8.26 3.68
CA TYR A 99 6.03 7.43 2.95
C TYR A 99 7.16 6.93 3.84
N ASP A 100 7.80 7.80 4.61
CA ASP A 100 8.92 7.44 5.48
C ASP A 100 8.48 6.49 6.60
N ARG A 101 7.30 6.71 7.19
CA ARG A 101 6.72 5.84 8.22
C ARG A 101 6.34 4.46 7.68
N ASN A 102 5.91 4.37 6.42
CA ASN A 102 5.43 3.13 5.80
C ASN A 102 6.44 2.49 4.83
N LYS A 103 7.63 3.06 4.69
CA LYS A 103 8.69 2.61 3.77
C LYS A 103 9.15 1.17 4.05
N TYR A 104 9.14 0.78 5.30
CA TYR A 104 9.49 -0.56 5.74
C TYR A 104 8.36 -1.15 6.58
N PRO A 105 8.14 -2.47 6.54
CA PRO A 105 7.12 -3.09 7.37
C PRO A 105 7.43 -2.87 8.86
N THR A 106 6.41 -2.48 9.60
CA THR A 106 6.47 -2.40 11.07
C THR A 106 6.71 -3.79 11.68
N GLU A 107 7.12 -3.85 12.94
CA GLU A 107 7.27 -5.12 13.65
C GLU A 107 5.99 -5.95 13.61
N ALA A 108 4.81 -5.34 13.83
CA ALA A 108 3.53 -6.02 13.76
C ALA A 108 3.22 -6.59 12.37
N GLN A 109 3.59 -5.86 11.30
CA GLN A 109 3.46 -6.34 9.93
C GLN A 109 4.44 -7.48 9.64
N CYS A 110 5.69 -7.41 10.12
CA CYS A 110 6.65 -8.50 10.02
C CYS A 110 6.13 -9.77 10.72
N ARG A 111 5.53 -9.65 11.91
CA ARG A 111 4.92 -10.79 12.64
C ARG A 111 3.81 -11.45 11.81
N LYS A 112 2.90 -10.65 11.24
CA LYS A 112 1.84 -11.16 10.36
C LYS A 112 2.39 -11.87 9.11
N ILE A 113 3.50 -11.38 8.55
CA ILE A 113 4.18 -12.03 7.42
C ILE A 113 4.71 -13.40 7.84
N LEU A 114 5.44 -13.48 8.95
CA LEU A 114 6.00 -14.73 9.48
C LEU A 114 4.89 -15.77 9.76
N GLU A 115 3.79 -15.34 10.36
CA GLU A 115 2.61 -16.18 10.62
C GLU A 115 2.00 -16.72 9.32
N ARG A 116 1.73 -15.86 8.33
CA ARG A 116 1.20 -16.26 7.01
C ARG A 116 2.13 -17.21 6.26
N MET A 117 3.43 -17.10 6.50
CA MET A 117 4.44 -17.99 5.91
C MET A 117 4.58 -19.32 6.64
N GLY A 118 3.92 -19.49 7.79
CA GLY A 118 4.05 -20.66 8.63
C GLY A 118 5.45 -20.83 9.19
N THR A 119 6.15 -19.73 9.48
CA THR A 119 7.53 -19.76 9.99
C THR A 119 7.56 -20.41 11.38
N PRO A 120 8.38 -21.46 11.60
CA PRO A 120 8.44 -22.16 12.88
C PRO A 120 8.93 -21.27 14.02
N GLU A 121 8.43 -21.54 15.22
CA GLU A 121 8.71 -20.77 16.44
C GLU A 121 10.21 -20.64 16.74
N HIS A 122 11.00 -21.69 16.51
CA HIS A 122 12.46 -21.61 16.75
C HIS A 122 13.18 -20.66 15.78
N VAL A 123 12.69 -20.53 14.53
CA VAL A 123 13.19 -19.54 13.55
C VAL A 123 12.77 -18.14 13.95
N ILE A 124 11.52 -17.95 14.40
CA ILE A 124 11.04 -16.65 14.89
C ILE A 124 11.92 -16.19 16.08
N ARG A 125 12.18 -17.06 17.06
CA ARG A 125 13.08 -16.74 18.17
C ARG A 125 14.50 -16.39 17.74
N HIS A 126 15.03 -17.09 16.71
CA HIS A 126 16.31 -16.73 16.11
C HIS A 126 16.29 -15.33 15.50
N CYS A 127 15.28 -15.05 14.66
CA CYS A 127 15.09 -13.73 14.05
C CYS A 127 14.99 -12.62 15.11
N ASP A 128 14.28 -12.87 16.21
CA ASP A 128 14.17 -11.93 17.33
C ASP A 128 15.52 -11.64 18.00
N ALA A 129 16.33 -12.68 18.23
CA ALA A 129 17.65 -12.51 18.83
C ALA A 129 18.59 -11.71 17.91
N VAL A 130 18.61 -12.05 16.62
CA VAL A 130 19.39 -11.33 15.62
C VAL A 130 18.95 -9.87 15.52
N THR A 131 17.63 -9.62 15.47
CA THR A 131 17.07 -8.26 15.38
C THR A 131 17.47 -7.41 16.57
N ARG A 132 17.32 -7.92 17.80
CA ARG A 132 17.73 -7.18 19.01
C ARG A 132 19.19 -6.78 18.98
N THR A 133 20.07 -7.70 18.56
CA THR A 133 21.52 -7.42 18.48
C THR A 133 21.82 -6.40 17.39
N ALA A 134 21.25 -6.56 16.20
CA ALA A 134 21.46 -5.66 15.06
C ALA A 134 20.95 -4.23 15.36
N VAL A 135 19.77 -4.10 16.00
CA VAL A 135 19.22 -2.80 16.40
C VAL A 135 20.16 -2.10 17.40
N ARG A 136 20.62 -2.80 18.44
CA ARG A 136 21.55 -2.23 19.42
C ARG A 136 22.85 -1.75 18.78
N ILE A 137 23.40 -2.52 17.83
CA ILE A 137 24.59 -2.12 17.08
C ILE A 137 24.30 -0.87 16.23
N GLY A 138 23.16 -0.86 15.51
CA GLY A 138 22.76 0.28 14.69
C GLY A 138 22.54 1.56 15.50
N GLU A 139 21.90 1.45 16.68
CA GLU A 139 21.71 2.57 17.60
C GLU A 139 23.04 3.12 18.11
N ALA A 140 23.95 2.25 18.58
CA ALA A 140 25.28 2.65 19.04
C ALA A 140 26.14 3.29 17.94
N LEU A 141 26.01 2.86 16.69
CA LEU A 141 26.66 3.48 15.54
C LEU A 141 26.03 4.81 15.18
N ASN A 142 24.70 4.95 15.32
CA ASN A 142 24.01 6.22 15.09
C ASN A 142 24.41 7.29 16.10
N GLU A 143 24.69 6.93 17.35
CA GLU A 143 25.27 7.85 18.34
C GLU A 143 26.63 8.42 17.89
N LYS A 144 27.32 7.70 16.98
CA LYS A 144 28.58 8.13 16.34
C LYS A 144 28.36 8.80 14.97
N GLY A 145 27.12 9.07 14.57
CA GLY A 145 26.79 9.80 13.35
C GLY A 145 26.66 8.95 12.07
N CYS A 146 26.52 7.61 12.18
CA CYS A 146 26.49 6.74 10.99
C CYS A 146 25.17 6.80 10.19
N GLY A 147 24.04 7.25 10.78
CA GLY A 147 22.77 7.47 10.06
C GLY A 147 22.04 6.20 9.58
N PHE A 148 22.17 5.06 10.26
CA PHE A 148 21.46 3.84 9.91
C PHE A 148 19.95 3.94 10.19
N SER A 149 19.14 3.41 9.26
CA SER A 149 17.69 3.30 9.46
C SER A 149 17.35 2.14 10.42
N ILE A 150 17.03 2.45 11.66
CA ILE A 150 16.63 1.45 12.67
C ILE A 150 15.37 0.68 12.25
N PRO A 151 14.31 1.32 11.66
CA PRO A 151 13.16 0.57 11.13
C PRO A 151 13.55 -0.46 10.06
N LEU A 152 14.47 -0.12 9.16
CA LEU A 152 14.98 -1.07 8.16
C LEU A 152 15.73 -2.23 8.81
N ILE A 153 16.64 -1.95 9.74
CA ILE A 153 17.40 -2.99 10.45
C ILE A 153 16.43 -3.95 11.16
N ARG A 154 15.41 -3.40 11.81
CA ARG A 154 14.39 -4.19 12.50
C ARG A 154 13.61 -5.10 11.55
N ALA A 155 13.07 -4.54 10.47
CA ALA A 155 12.33 -5.30 9.48
C ALA A 155 13.19 -6.39 8.80
N ALA A 156 14.41 -6.03 8.41
CA ALA A 156 15.36 -6.97 7.81
C ALA A 156 15.73 -8.10 8.79
N GLY A 157 16.02 -7.77 10.04
CA GLY A 157 16.35 -8.75 11.07
C GLY A 157 15.20 -9.72 11.36
N LEU A 158 13.95 -9.23 11.42
CA LEU A 158 12.79 -10.10 11.64
C LEU A 158 12.48 -11.02 10.45
N LEU A 159 12.78 -10.61 9.22
CA LEU A 159 12.37 -11.34 8.01
C LEU A 159 13.51 -12.12 7.31
N HIS A 160 14.77 -11.97 7.74
CA HIS A 160 15.92 -12.51 7.01
C HIS A 160 15.86 -14.03 6.77
N ASP A 161 15.30 -14.78 7.70
CA ASP A 161 15.20 -16.25 7.63
C ASP A 161 13.74 -16.74 7.41
N ALA A 162 12.81 -15.82 7.07
CA ALA A 162 11.40 -16.16 6.89
C ALA A 162 11.13 -17.32 5.90
N LEU A 163 12.01 -17.50 4.90
CA LEU A 163 11.92 -18.55 3.88
C LEU A 163 12.77 -19.79 4.18
N ARG A 164 13.56 -19.80 5.24
CA ARG A 164 14.55 -20.85 5.51
C ARG A 164 13.95 -22.26 5.63
N VAL A 165 12.68 -22.36 5.99
CA VAL A 165 11.98 -23.63 6.22
C VAL A 165 11.25 -24.16 5.00
N ARG A 166 11.18 -23.43 3.89
CA ARG A 166 10.70 -23.99 2.63
C ARG A 166 11.74 -24.97 2.11
N LYS A 167 11.67 -26.23 2.59
CA LYS A 167 12.36 -27.34 1.93
C LYS A 167 11.89 -27.37 0.48
N LYS A 168 12.85 -27.36 -0.45
CA LYS A 168 12.61 -27.70 -1.85
C LYS A 168 11.98 -29.10 -1.89
N HIS A 169 10.76 -29.19 -2.35
CA HIS A 169 10.19 -30.40 -2.90
C HIS A 169 10.46 -30.44 -4.39
#